data_25765deeffdebd9672658a970beae273
#
_entry.id   25765deeffdebd9672658a970beae273
#
_cell.length_a   1.000
_cell.length_b   1.000
_cell.length_c   1.000
_cell.angle_alpha   90.00
_cell.angle_beta   90.00
_cell.angle_gamma   90.00
#
_symmetry.space_group_name_H-M   'P 1'
#
loop_
_entity.id
_entity.type
_entity.pdbx_description
1 polymer ?
#
loop_
_entity_poly.entity_id
_entity_poly.type
_entity_poly.pdbx_seq_one_letter_code
_entity_poly.pdbx_strand_id
1 'polypeptide(L)'
;MSRNRNFCFVGVLVFLMVLGLFSTFAFAEEPIIIKYAHADPPDPINGPAHGDALTFKSLVESGSNGRIKVEIYPGAQLGSERELLEGVHMGTIEMCNVSEGSVAGFFPDILVLSIPYLFDSAPQAWKVLDGPFGQDLMEEMRKATGIRCLTITENGFRNFTTDVRLIKKPEDLKGLKIRTMENPAHMEMVKALGAEATPIPWGELYTALQQGVVDGQENPISLIISGKLYEVQKYITLDGHLYSIDFIFMNDAFFNELPSDLQQLVLTSAEISGIVHRGLQQYSSAVGIEELLKQGVEIYVPTPEELQAFRDATQPRVLEWIKTQVSPKWIDYLFEEIEKVK
;
A
#
# COMPACT_ATOMS: atom_id res chain seq x y z
N MET A 1 -10.73 -86.37 -20.97
CA MET A 1 -9.80 -85.69 -20.07
C MET A 1 -9.29 -84.40 -20.75
N SER A 2 -9.97 -83.30 -20.57
CA SER A 2 -9.41 -81.96 -20.94
C SER A 2 -10.43 -80.85 -20.51
N ARG A 3 -10.49 -80.51 -19.22
CA ARG A 3 -11.41 -79.46 -18.77
C ARG A 3 -10.93 -78.63 -17.54
N ASN A 4 -9.62 -78.43 -17.36
CA ASN A 4 -9.11 -77.69 -16.19
C ASN A 4 -7.95 -76.73 -16.46
N ARG A 5 -7.77 -76.28 -17.70
CA ARG A 5 -6.61 -75.31 -17.98
C ARG A 5 -7.03 -73.87 -18.18
N ASN A 6 -8.38 -73.61 -18.33
CA ASN A 6 -8.82 -72.22 -18.63
C ASN A 6 -9.20 -71.37 -17.39
N PHE A 7 -9.31 -72.00 -16.21
CA PHE A 7 -9.71 -71.29 -14.98
C PHE A 7 -8.56 -70.53 -14.30
N CYS A 8 -7.29 -70.97 -14.50
CA CYS A 8 -6.16 -70.27 -13.91
C CYS A 8 -5.77 -68.94 -14.61
N PHE A 9 -6.03 -68.84 -15.92
CA PHE A 9 -5.68 -67.62 -16.67
C PHE A 9 -6.65 -66.45 -16.41
N VAL A 10 -7.92 -66.72 -16.16
CA VAL A 10 -8.92 -65.67 -15.86
C VAL A 10 -8.70 -65.11 -14.47
N GLY A 11 -8.30 -65.91 -13.49
CA GLY A 11 -8.03 -65.46 -12.12
C GLY A 11 -6.80 -64.53 -12.01
N VAL A 12 -5.75 -64.81 -12.80
CA VAL A 12 -4.52 -63.96 -12.80
C VAL A 12 -4.77 -62.59 -13.51
N LEU A 13 -5.58 -62.58 -14.58
CA LEU A 13 -5.93 -61.33 -15.27
C LEU A 13 -6.83 -60.41 -14.42
N VAL A 14 -7.78 -60.98 -13.66
CA VAL A 14 -8.64 -60.19 -12.75
C VAL A 14 -7.85 -59.68 -11.55
N PHE A 15 -6.86 -60.44 -11.04
CA PHE A 15 -5.99 -59.97 -9.94
C PHE A 15 -5.02 -58.85 -10.35
N LEU A 16 -4.51 -58.91 -11.60
CA LEU A 16 -3.69 -57.82 -12.16
C LEU A 16 -4.51 -56.55 -12.50
N MET A 17 -5.79 -56.68 -12.86
CA MET A 17 -6.67 -55.53 -13.10
C MET A 17 -7.12 -54.85 -11.80
N VAL A 18 -7.23 -55.58 -10.70
CA VAL A 18 -7.55 -55.02 -9.37
C VAL A 18 -6.33 -54.30 -8.74
N LEU A 19 -5.09 -54.76 -9.04
CA LEU A 19 -3.87 -54.05 -8.60
C LEU A 19 -3.59 -52.76 -9.39
N GLY A 20 -4.14 -52.61 -10.60
CA GLY A 20 -4.01 -51.38 -11.41
C GLY A 20 -4.96 -50.25 -11.00
N LEU A 21 -5.93 -50.51 -10.11
CA LEU A 21 -6.91 -49.51 -9.62
C LEU A 21 -6.57 -48.92 -8.25
N PHE A 22 -5.43 -49.26 -7.66
CA PHE A 22 -4.81 -48.42 -6.64
C PHE A 22 -4.14 -47.22 -7.36
N SER A 23 -4.97 -46.41 -8.02
CA SER A 23 -4.62 -45.02 -8.33
C SER A 23 -4.12 -44.42 -7.03
N THR A 24 -2.87 -44.03 -7.02
CA THR A 24 -2.31 -43.22 -5.98
C THR A 24 -3.29 -42.03 -5.75
N PHE A 25 -4.10 -42.13 -4.69
CA PHE A 25 -4.62 -40.94 -4.08
C PHE A 25 -3.36 -40.18 -3.63
N ALA A 26 -2.82 -39.35 -4.50
CA ALA A 26 -1.96 -38.30 -4.08
C ALA A 26 -2.83 -37.54 -3.06
N PHE A 27 -2.52 -37.68 -1.77
CA PHE A 27 -3.00 -36.73 -0.78
C PHE A 27 -2.58 -35.37 -1.33
N ALA A 28 -3.55 -34.60 -1.82
CA ALA A 28 -3.27 -33.21 -2.16
C ALA A 28 -2.81 -32.59 -0.85
N GLU A 29 -1.56 -32.19 -0.81
CA GLU A 29 -1.01 -31.42 0.31
C GLU A 29 -1.94 -30.24 0.55
N GLU A 30 -2.27 -29.95 1.80
CA GLU A 30 -3.15 -28.82 2.10
C GLU A 30 -2.50 -27.54 1.56
N PRO A 31 -3.24 -26.66 0.91
CA PRO A 31 -2.68 -25.46 0.34
C PRO A 31 -2.11 -24.56 1.43
N ILE A 32 -0.98 -23.94 1.15
CA ILE A 32 -0.40 -22.87 1.96
C ILE A 32 -1.37 -21.67 1.88
N ILE A 33 -1.82 -21.17 3.02
CA ILE A 33 -2.74 -20.04 3.10
C ILE A 33 -1.94 -18.75 3.23
N ILE A 34 -2.22 -17.77 2.37
CA ILE A 34 -1.74 -16.40 2.50
C ILE A 34 -2.95 -15.51 2.81
N LYS A 35 -3.03 -14.98 4.03
CA LYS A 35 -3.95 -13.90 4.36
C LYS A 35 -3.35 -12.60 3.86
N TYR A 36 -4.03 -11.96 2.90
CA TYR A 36 -3.65 -10.67 2.37
C TYR A 36 -4.66 -9.61 2.82
N ALA A 37 -4.23 -8.71 3.72
CA ALA A 37 -5.08 -7.70 4.33
C ALA A 37 -4.73 -6.29 3.84
N HIS A 38 -5.74 -5.42 3.73
CA HIS A 38 -5.60 -4.00 3.41
C HIS A 38 -6.77 -3.17 3.93
N ALA A 39 -6.58 -1.84 4.04
CA ALA A 39 -7.59 -0.94 4.57
C ALA A 39 -8.56 -0.37 3.52
N ASP A 40 -8.24 -0.45 2.24
CA ASP A 40 -9.08 0.02 1.14
C ASP A 40 -10.44 -0.71 1.06
N PRO A 41 -11.49 -0.03 0.57
CA PRO A 41 -12.77 -0.69 0.30
C PRO A 41 -12.62 -1.81 -0.74
N PRO A 42 -13.54 -2.81 -0.76
CA PRO A 42 -13.50 -3.93 -1.70
C PRO A 42 -14.00 -3.53 -3.11
N ASP A 43 -13.40 -2.51 -3.68
CA ASP A 43 -13.64 -2.01 -5.03
C ASP A 43 -12.36 -2.21 -5.86
N PRO A 44 -12.38 -3.08 -6.88
CA PRO A 44 -11.15 -3.41 -7.62
C PRO A 44 -10.64 -2.29 -8.53
N ILE A 45 -11.42 -1.25 -8.76
CA ILE A 45 -11.04 -0.12 -9.62
C ILE A 45 -10.72 1.12 -8.81
N ASN A 46 -11.56 1.46 -7.81
CA ASN A 46 -11.39 2.66 -7.01
C ASN A 46 -10.62 2.41 -5.69
N GLY A 47 -10.37 1.16 -5.34
CA GLY A 47 -9.51 0.75 -4.23
C GLY A 47 -8.26 0.05 -4.77
N PRO A 48 -7.18 0.77 -5.11
CA PRO A 48 -6.00 0.19 -5.75
C PRO A 48 -5.41 -1.00 -4.99
N ALA A 49 -5.40 -0.98 -3.65
CA ALA A 49 -4.97 -2.10 -2.84
C ALA A 49 -5.87 -3.35 -2.98
N HIS A 50 -7.17 -3.17 -3.27
CA HIS A 50 -8.03 -4.32 -3.56
C HIS A 50 -7.79 -4.88 -4.97
N GLY A 51 -7.54 -4.00 -5.95
CA GLY A 51 -7.20 -4.38 -7.32
C GLY A 51 -5.90 -5.18 -7.39
N ASP A 52 -4.87 -4.76 -6.68
CA ASP A 52 -3.60 -5.49 -6.59
C ASP A 52 -3.76 -6.83 -5.86
N ALA A 53 -4.50 -6.89 -4.76
CA ALA A 53 -4.74 -8.11 -4.01
C ALA A 53 -5.46 -9.17 -4.85
N LEU A 54 -6.44 -8.79 -5.66
CA LEU A 54 -7.11 -9.67 -6.62
C LEU A 54 -6.16 -10.16 -7.71
N THR A 55 -5.29 -9.28 -8.21
CA THR A 55 -4.27 -9.61 -9.21
C THR A 55 -3.27 -10.62 -8.64
N PHE A 56 -2.72 -10.32 -7.45
CA PHE A 56 -1.80 -11.22 -6.75
C PHE A 56 -2.43 -12.59 -6.52
N LYS A 57 -3.66 -12.63 -5.97
CA LYS A 57 -4.42 -13.86 -5.76
C LYS A 57 -4.52 -14.69 -7.04
N SER A 58 -4.96 -14.08 -8.13
CA SER A 58 -5.16 -14.76 -9.42
C SER A 58 -3.86 -15.38 -9.96
N LEU A 59 -2.76 -14.62 -9.89
CA LEU A 59 -1.45 -15.07 -10.39
C LEU A 59 -0.87 -16.19 -9.54
N VAL A 60 -0.91 -16.05 -8.21
CA VAL A 60 -0.32 -17.01 -7.28
C VAL A 60 -1.12 -18.30 -7.23
N GLU A 61 -2.45 -18.25 -7.14
CA GLU A 61 -3.28 -19.46 -7.12
C GLU A 61 -3.15 -20.27 -8.42
N SER A 62 -3.19 -19.60 -9.58
CA SER A 62 -3.01 -20.27 -10.87
C SER A 62 -1.58 -20.75 -11.09
N GLY A 63 -0.58 -19.96 -10.79
CA GLY A 63 0.83 -20.28 -10.99
C GLY A 63 1.34 -21.39 -10.06
N SER A 64 0.78 -21.49 -8.85
CA SER A 64 1.13 -22.55 -7.90
C SER A 64 0.43 -23.88 -8.17
N ASN A 65 -0.48 -23.95 -9.15
CA ASN A 65 -1.38 -25.11 -9.36
C ASN A 65 -2.17 -25.46 -8.10
N GLY A 66 -2.62 -24.45 -7.35
CA GLY A 66 -3.40 -24.60 -6.14
C GLY A 66 -2.62 -24.96 -4.88
N ARG A 67 -1.28 -24.97 -4.92
CA ARG A 67 -0.43 -25.14 -3.72
C ARG A 67 -0.48 -23.95 -2.77
N ILE A 68 -0.84 -22.75 -3.27
CA ILE A 68 -1.10 -21.56 -2.46
C ILE A 68 -2.57 -21.18 -2.67
N LYS A 69 -3.22 -20.76 -1.59
CA LYS A 69 -4.54 -20.11 -1.57
C LYS A 69 -4.41 -18.74 -0.91
N VAL A 70 -4.92 -17.68 -1.56
CA VAL A 70 -4.89 -16.33 -1.02
C VAL A 70 -6.29 -15.96 -0.50
N GLU A 71 -6.34 -15.55 0.76
CA GLU A 71 -7.56 -15.08 1.42
C GLU A 71 -7.43 -13.56 1.60
N ILE A 72 -8.26 -12.77 0.90
CA ILE A 72 -8.21 -11.31 0.93
C ILE A 72 -9.12 -10.79 2.04
N TYR A 73 -8.59 -9.87 2.86
CA TYR A 73 -9.29 -9.20 3.96
C TYR A 73 -9.27 -7.68 3.74
N PRO A 74 -10.25 -7.13 2.97
CA PRO A 74 -10.33 -5.72 2.64
C PRO A 74 -10.96 -4.88 3.76
N GLY A 75 -10.91 -3.54 3.61
CA GLY A 75 -11.68 -2.61 4.43
C GLY A 75 -11.33 -2.68 5.91
N ALA A 76 -10.06 -2.89 6.24
CA ALA A 76 -9.58 -2.98 7.62
C ALA A 76 -10.25 -4.10 8.46
N GLN A 77 -10.70 -5.19 7.83
CA GLN A 77 -11.37 -6.30 8.54
C GLN A 77 -10.48 -6.95 9.61
N LEU A 78 -9.15 -6.93 9.42
CA LEU A 78 -8.19 -7.47 10.39
C LEU A 78 -7.51 -6.38 11.24
N GLY A 79 -7.96 -5.13 11.15
CA GLY A 79 -7.44 -3.99 11.90
C GLY A 79 -7.02 -2.82 11.02
N SER A 80 -6.59 -1.73 11.66
CA SER A 80 -5.97 -0.56 11.02
C SER A 80 -4.67 -0.95 10.32
N GLU A 81 -4.15 -0.11 9.42
CA GLU A 81 -2.88 -0.37 8.73
C GLU A 81 -1.73 -0.68 9.69
N ARG A 82 -1.68 0.01 10.83
CA ARG A 82 -0.69 -0.25 11.89
C ARG A 82 -0.87 -1.65 12.48
N GLU A 83 -2.10 -2.06 12.79
CA GLU A 83 -2.39 -3.40 13.33
C GLU A 83 -2.14 -4.49 12.28
N LEU A 84 -2.39 -4.22 10.99
CA LEU A 84 -2.04 -5.12 9.89
C LEU A 84 -0.52 -5.33 9.82
N LEU A 85 0.26 -4.26 9.89
CA LEU A 85 1.72 -4.32 9.88
C LEU A 85 2.27 -5.03 11.12
N GLU A 86 1.66 -4.81 12.28
CA GLU A 86 1.95 -5.53 13.53
C GLU A 86 1.69 -7.03 13.37
N GLY A 87 0.55 -7.39 12.74
CA GLY A 87 0.21 -8.77 12.41
C GLY A 87 1.22 -9.44 11.48
N VAL A 88 1.70 -8.73 10.47
CA VAL A 88 2.77 -9.21 9.57
C VAL A 88 4.09 -9.37 10.33
N HIS A 89 4.47 -8.40 11.18
CA HIS A 89 5.66 -8.52 12.02
C HIS A 89 5.62 -9.76 12.91
N MET A 90 4.47 -10.02 13.55
CA MET A 90 4.28 -11.18 14.44
C MET A 90 4.03 -12.51 13.71
N GLY A 91 3.78 -12.49 12.40
CA GLY A 91 3.45 -13.68 11.60
C GLY A 91 2.03 -14.22 11.80
N THR A 92 1.09 -13.42 12.32
CA THR A 92 -0.33 -13.77 12.43
C THR A 92 -1.11 -13.44 11.16
N ILE A 93 -0.56 -12.54 10.34
CA ILE A 93 -0.97 -12.17 8.98
C ILE A 93 0.24 -12.40 8.09
N GLU A 94 0.07 -13.10 6.97
CA GLU A 94 1.19 -13.42 6.09
C GLU A 94 1.57 -12.20 5.21
N MET A 95 0.58 -11.36 4.83
CA MET A 95 0.79 -10.30 3.84
C MET A 95 -0.17 -9.12 4.07
N CYS A 96 0.30 -7.90 3.86
CA CYS A 96 -0.57 -6.71 3.87
C CYS A 96 -0.15 -5.68 2.81
N ASN A 97 -1.11 -4.81 2.44
CA ASN A 97 -0.84 -3.55 1.76
C ASN A 97 -1.13 -2.41 2.73
N VAL A 98 -0.15 -1.55 2.96
CA VAL A 98 -0.23 -0.41 3.89
C VAL A 98 0.59 0.77 3.39
N SER A 99 0.18 1.99 3.77
CA SER A 99 0.89 3.22 3.43
C SER A 99 2.12 3.47 4.32
N GLU A 100 3.06 4.29 3.84
CA GLU A 100 4.28 4.66 4.59
C GLU A 100 3.95 5.30 5.94
N GLY A 101 2.78 5.90 6.06
CA GLY A 101 2.33 6.52 7.31
C GLY A 101 2.30 5.57 8.50
N SER A 102 1.98 4.30 8.26
CA SER A 102 1.91 3.27 9.31
C SER A 102 3.27 2.64 9.64
N VAL A 103 4.28 2.83 8.78
CA VAL A 103 5.58 2.15 8.89
C VAL A 103 6.54 2.81 9.89
N ALA A 104 6.41 4.13 10.11
CA ALA A 104 7.36 4.91 10.90
C ALA A 104 7.56 4.40 12.34
N GLY A 105 6.54 3.76 12.93
CA GLY A 105 6.62 3.16 14.26
C GLY A 105 7.47 1.89 14.33
N PHE A 106 7.69 1.22 13.20
CA PHE A 106 8.49 -0.01 13.07
C PHE A 106 9.88 0.28 12.54
N PHE A 107 9.99 1.21 11.61
CA PHE A 107 11.23 1.57 10.94
C PHE A 107 11.29 3.09 10.73
N PRO A 108 11.86 3.85 11.68
CA PRO A 108 11.88 5.32 11.62
C PRO A 108 12.59 5.90 10.38
N ASP A 109 13.58 5.21 9.81
CA ASP A 109 14.29 5.69 8.62
C ASP A 109 13.36 5.86 7.39
N ILE A 110 12.16 5.25 7.39
CA ILE A 110 11.13 5.47 6.35
C ILE A 110 10.68 6.93 6.26
N LEU A 111 10.78 7.70 7.35
CA LEU A 111 10.40 9.11 7.41
C LEU A 111 11.14 9.99 6.39
N VAL A 112 12.29 9.52 5.87
CA VAL A 112 12.99 10.21 4.79
C VAL A 112 12.12 10.43 3.56
N LEU A 113 11.13 9.57 3.32
CA LEU A 113 10.18 9.66 2.22
C LEU A 113 9.03 10.64 2.50
N SER A 114 8.88 11.10 3.74
CA SER A 114 7.84 12.05 4.15
C SER A 114 8.30 13.52 4.08
N ILE A 115 9.36 13.83 3.35
CA ILE A 115 9.80 15.22 3.10
C ILE A 115 8.78 15.88 2.15
N PRO A 116 8.15 17.01 2.54
CA PRO A 116 7.21 17.70 1.66
C PRO A 116 7.84 18.16 0.36
N TYR A 117 7.10 18.08 -0.75
CA TYR A 117 7.55 18.50 -2.10
C TYR A 117 8.88 17.87 -2.53
N LEU A 118 9.09 16.60 -2.15
CA LEU A 118 10.32 15.86 -2.43
C LEU A 118 10.44 15.50 -3.92
N PHE A 119 9.35 15.01 -4.50
CA PHE A 119 9.27 14.56 -5.89
C PHE A 119 8.43 15.51 -6.74
N ASP A 120 8.86 15.74 -7.98
CA ASP A 120 8.16 16.59 -8.93
C ASP A 120 7.10 15.82 -9.75
N SER A 121 7.21 14.49 -9.81
CA SER A 121 6.29 13.63 -10.55
C SER A 121 6.32 12.18 -10.07
N ALA A 122 5.24 11.44 -10.31
CA ALA A 122 5.18 10.01 -10.01
C ALA A 122 6.27 9.20 -10.75
N PRO A 123 6.54 9.40 -12.07
CA PRO A 123 7.63 8.70 -12.74
C PRO A 123 9.02 8.98 -12.16
N GLN A 124 9.27 10.18 -11.63
CA GLN A 124 10.51 10.47 -10.92
C GLN A 124 10.60 9.67 -9.63
N ALA A 125 9.53 9.65 -8.82
CA ALA A 125 9.46 8.88 -7.59
C ALA A 125 9.68 7.37 -7.87
N TRP A 126 9.02 6.82 -8.89
CA TRP A 126 9.20 5.40 -9.25
C TRP A 126 10.65 5.07 -9.60
N LYS A 127 11.34 5.90 -10.39
CA LYS A 127 12.75 5.66 -10.73
C LYS A 127 13.66 5.60 -9.51
N VAL A 128 13.42 6.47 -8.51
CA VAL A 128 14.21 6.49 -7.27
C VAL A 128 13.86 5.29 -6.40
N LEU A 129 12.56 5.02 -6.22
CA LEU A 129 12.08 3.99 -5.30
C LEU A 129 12.26 2.55 -5.82
N ASP A 130 12.20 2.34 -7.13
CA ASP A 130 12.49 1.04 -7.75
C ASP A 130 14.01 0.84 -7.93
N GLY A 131 14.79 1.91 -7.79
CA GLY A 131 16.24 1.93 -7.91
C GLY A 131 16.98 1.43 -6.66
N PRO A 132 18.31 1.58 -6.64
CA PRO A 132 19.15 1.11 -5.55
C PRO A 132 18.76 1.68 -4.18
N PHE A 133 18.35 2.96 -4.12
CA PHE A 133 17.93 3.60 -2.87
C PHE A 133 16.76 2.85 -2.21
N GLY A 134 15.67 2.61 -2.97
CA GLY A 134 14.50 1.93 -2.42
C GLY A 134 14.81 0.48 -2.03
N GLN A 135 15.62 -0.22 -2.83
CA GLN A 135 16.05 -1.60 -2.53
C GLN A 135 16.86 -1.66 -1.23
N ASP A 136 17.83 -0.77 -1.05
CA ASP A 136 18.67 -0.73 0.14
C ASP A 136 17.88 -0.33 1.39
N LEU A 137 16.96 0.64 1.27
CA LEU A 137 16.09 1.07 2.38
C LEU A 137 15.17 -0.08 2.84
N MET A 138 14.56 -0.80 1.90
CA MET A 138 13.68 -1.93 2.22
C MET A 138 14.45 -3.14 2.75
N GLU A 139 15.66 -3.39 2.29
CA GLU A 139 16.52 -4.44 2.84
C GLU A 139 16.96 -4.13 4.28
N GLU A 140 17.25 -2.86 4.58
CA GLU A 140 17.55 -2.44 5.97
C GLU A 140 16.32 -2.61 6.87
N MET A 141 15.12 -2.21 6.38
CA MET A 141 13.87 -2.46 7.08
C MET A 141 13.64 -3.94 7.35
N ARG A 142 13.84 -4.80 6.34
CA ARG A 142 13.68 -6.24 6.49
C ARG A 142 14.59 -6.81 7.60
N LYS A 143 15.86 -6.40 7.62
CA LYS A 143 16.81 -6.82 8.66
C LYS A 143 16.43 -6.35 10.06
N ALA A 144 15.90 -5.13 10.15
CA ALA A 144 15.53 -4.53 11.44
C ALA A 144 14.22 -5.10 12.01
N THR A 145 13.27 -5.46 11.15
CA THR A 145 11.89 -5.75 11.55
C THR A 145 11.40 -7.16 11.22
N GLY A 146 12.07 -7.90 10.35
CA GLY A 146 11.55 -9.17 9.83
C GLY A 146 10.34 -9.01 8.89
N ILE A 147 10.09 -7.78 8.39
CA ILE A 147 9.06 -7.48 7.41
C ILE A 147 9.72 -7.32 6.04
N ARG A 148 9.35 -8.15 5.08
CA ARG A 148 9.84 -8.12 3.71
C ARG A 148 8.96 -7.24 2.85
N CYS A 149 9.52 -6.22 2.20
CA CYS A 149 8.85 -5.52 1.12
C CYS A 149 8.94 -6.37 -0.16
N LEU A 150 7.79 -6.74 -0.71
CA LEU A 150 7.73 -7.45 -1.99
C LEU A 150 7.76 -6.46 -3.16
N THR A 151 7.09 -5.31 -3.00
CA THR A 151 7.11 -4.21 -3.97
C THR A 151 6.65 -2.90 -3.33
N ILE A 152 7.17 -1.79 -3.83
CA ILE A 152 6.72 -0.44 -3.51
C ILE A 152 5.66 -0.04 -4.53
N THR A 153 4.51 0.39 -4.06
CA THR A 153 3.40 0.85 -4.90
C THR A 153 3.18 2.36 -4.75
N GLU A 154 2.03 2.87 -5.10
CA GLU A 154 1.73 4.30 -5.09
C GLU A 154 0.48 4.60 -4.28
N ASN A 155 0.59 5.49 -3.29
CA ASN A 155 -0.57 6.14 -2.69
C ASN A 155 -0.94 7.39 -3.49
N GLY A 156 0.05 8.17 -3.92
CA GLY A 156 -0.09 9.30 -4.85
C GLY A 156 0.22 10.66 -4.24
N PHE A 157 0.07 11.74 -5.04
CA PHE A 157 0.22 13.11 -4.55
C PHE A 157 -0.95 13.51 -3.67
N ARG A 158 -0.65 13.90 -2.45
CA ARG A 158 -1.61 14.25 -1.40
C ARG A 158 -1.97 15.72 -1.48
N ASN A 159 -3.24 16.02 -1.23
CA ASN A 159 -3.85 17.32 -1.39
C ASN A 159 -4.73 17.63 -0.17
N PHE A 160 -4.74 18.88 0.30
CA PHE A 160 -5.61 19.29 1.39
C PHE A 160 -7.08 19.33 0.99
N THR A 161 -7.96 18.83 1.88
CA THR A 161 -9.40 19.05 1.79
C THR A 161 -9.91 19.65 3.06
N THR A 162 -10.98 20.47 2.99
CA THR A 162 -11.68 21.01 4.15
C THR A 162 -13.18 21.16 3.88
N ASP A 163 -13.97 21.24 4.96
CA ASP A 163 -15.37 21.64 4.91
C ASP A 163 -15.59 23.12 5.32
N VAL A 164 -14.55 23.78 5.83
CA VAL A 164 -14.64 25.10 6.46
C VAL A 164 -14.39 26.23 5.48
N ARG A 165 -13.30 26.15 4.70
CA ARG A 165 -12.87 27.18 3.75
C ARG A 165 -11.89 26.63 2.73
N LEU A 166 -11.85 27.27 1.56
CA LEU A 166 -10.85 26.97 0.55
C LEU A 166 -9.46 27.40 1.00
N ILE A 167 -8.45 26.52 0.81
CA ILE A 167 -7.06 26.77 1.18
C ILE A 167 -6.32 27.26 -0.07
N LYS A 168 -5.88 28.52 -0.07
CA LYS A 168 -5.11 29.14 -1.19
C LYS A 168 -3.68 29.44 -0.82
N LYS A 169 -3.39 29.56 0.47
CA LYS A 169 -2.07 29.90 1.02
C LYS A 169 -1.89 29.26 2.39
N PRO A 170 -0.66 29.11 2.89
CA PRO A 170 -0.38 28.47 4.19
C PRO A 170 -1.21 29.02 5.34
N GLU A 171 -1.44 30.35 5.39
CA GLU A 171 -2.17 30.99 6.49
C GLU A 171 -3.64 30.57 6.56
N ASP A 172 -4.23 30.09 5.47
CA ASP A 172 -5.61 29.62 5.44
C ASP A 172 -5.82 28.31 6.23
N LEU A 173 -4.74 27.57 6.51
CA LEU A 173 -4.75 26.39 7.38
C LEU A 173 -4.69 26.75 8.86
N LYS A 174 -4.31 27.97 9.21
CA LYS A 174 -4.12 28.38 10.61
C LYS A 174 -5.38 28.18 11.43
N GLY A 175 -5.23 27.42 12.52
CA GLY A 175 -6.29 27.13 13.49
C GLY A 175 -7.31 26.08 13.05
N LEU A 176 -7.13 25.45 11.87
CA LEU A 176 -7.90 24.28 11.48
C LEU A 176 -7.36 23.02 12.16
N LYS A 177 -8.25 22.07 12.42
CA LYS A 177 -7.91 20.71 12.84
C LYS A 177 -7.83 19.86 11.58
N ILE A 178 -6.62 19.44 11.23
CA ILE A 178 -6.36 18.63 10.04
C ILE A 178 -6.00 17.21 10.47
N ARG A 179 -6.79 16.24 9.99
CA ARG A 179 -6.41 14.84 10.18
C ARG A 179 -5.18 14.51 9.36
N THR A 180 -4.28 13.77 9.96
CA THR A 180 -3.14 13.13 9.28
C THR A 180 -3.18 11.62 9.50
N MET A 181 -2.39 10.88 8.71
CA MET A 181 -2.01 9.53 9.10
C MET A 181 -1.22 9.54 10.42
N GLU A 182 -1.02 8.39 11.03
CA GLU A 182 -0.21 8.23 12.25
C GLU A 182 1.31 8.39 11.98
N ASN A 183 1.65 9.37 11.14
CA ASN A 183 3.00 9.68 10.70
C ASN A 183 3.47 11.00 11.36
N PRO A 184 4.52 10.96 12.18
CA PRO A 184 5.02 12.15 12.86
C PRO A 184 5.49 13.27 11.92
N ALA A 185 6.05 12.95 10.74
CA ALA A 185 6.49 13.96 9.77
C ALA A 185 5.30 14.69 9.13
N HIS A 186 4.20 13.98 8.83
CA HIS A 186 2.94 14.60 8.36
C HIS A 186 2.36 15.53 9.43
N MET A 187 2.41 15.13 10.70
CA MET A 187 1.99 15.98 11.80
C MET A 187 2.84 17.25 11.91
N GLU A 188 4.18 17.14 11.75
CA GLU A 188 5.06 18.31 11.74
C GLU A 188 4.81 19.21 10.55
N MET A 189 4.49 18.68 9.38
CA MET A 189 4.10 19.46 8.20
C MET A 189 2.82 20.27 8.48
N VAL A 190 1.78 19.65 8.99
CA VAL A 190 0.52 20.34 9.34
C VAL A 190 0.75 21.42 10.40
N LYS A 191 1.55 21.16 11.44
CA LYS A 191 1.94 22.13 12.46
C LYS A 191 2.76 23.29 11.89
N ALA A 192 3.61 23.04 10.88
CA ALA A 192 4.37 24.08 10.20
C ALA A 192 3.45 25.11 9.52
N LEU A 193 2.27 24.68 9.07
CA LEU A 193 1.24 25.52 8.46
C LEU A 193 0.32 26.21 9.49
N GLY A 194 0.58 26.03 10.79
CA GLY A 194 -0.20 26.63 11.87
C GLY A 194 -1.53 25.96 12.16
N ALA A 195 -1.76 24.75 11.64
CA ALA A 195 -2.90 23.91 11.91
C ALA A 195 -2.64 22.93 13.07
N GLU A 196 -3.70 22.37 13.64
CA GLU A 196 -3.64 21.29 14.61
C GLU A 196 -3.66 19.95 13.87
N ALA A 197 -2.61 19.14 14.07
CA ALA A 197 -2.50 17.81 13.46
C ALA A 197 -3.16 16.76 14.37
N THR A 198 -4.15 16.04 13.85
CA THR A 198 -4.88 15.02 14.59
C THR A 198 -4.70 13.66 13.88
N PRO A 199 -3.87 12.74 14.41
CA PRO A 199 -3.69 11.42 13.80
C PRO A 199 -4.94 10.57 14.03
N ILE A 200 -5.52 10.06 12.92
CA ILE A 200 -6.71 9.19 12.93
C ILE A 200 -6.50 8.09 11.88
N PRO A 201 -6.72 6.81 12.21
CA PRO A 201 -6.69 5.70 11.26
C PRO A 201 -7.66 5.90 10.08
N TRP A 202 -7.32 5.35 8.90
CA TRP A 202 -8.13 5.50 7.69
C TRP A 202 -9.60 5.08 7.89
N GLY A 203 -9.85 3.94 8.53
CA GLY A 203 -11.20 3.41 8.74
C GLY A 203 -12.13 4.30 9.59
N GLU A 204 -11.57 5.25 10.35
CA GLU A 204 -12.32 6.19 11.21
C GLU A 204 -12.48 7.57 10.57
N LEU A 205 -11.74 7.85 9.48
CA LEU A 205 -11.61 9.19 8.90
C LEU A 205 -12.95 9.78 8.45
N TYR A 206 -13.73 9.02 7.67
CA TYR A 206 -15.03 9.52 7.17
C TYR A 206 -15.95 9.95 8.33
N THR A 207 -16.05 9.14 9.36
CA THR A 207 -16.88 9.43 10.54
C THR A 207 -16.36 10.63 11.31
N ALA A 208 -15.03 10.76 11.47
CA ALA A 208 -14.43 11.90 12.16
C ALA A 208 -14.70 13.22 11.43
N LEU A 209 -14.61 13.25 10.10
CA LEU A 209 -14.97 14.39 9.26
C LEU A 209 -16.46 14.69 9.34
N GLN A 210 -17.32 13.68 9.22
CA GLN A 210 -18.78 13.84 9.29
C GLN A 210 -19.25 14.41 10.62
N GLN A 211 -18.60 14.04 11.72
CA GLN A 211 -18.92 14.52 13.05
C GLN A 211 -18.24 15.85 13.42
N GLY A 212 -17.39 16.39 12.55
CA GLY A 212 -16.64 17.63 12.81
C GLY A 212 -15.59 17.50 13.91
N VAL A 213 -15.07 16.29 14.15
CA VAL A 213 -13.92 16.06 15.04
C VAL A 213 -12.68 16.76 14.47
N VAL A 214 -12.56 16.75 13.15
CA VAL A 214 -11.56 17.46 12.35
C VAL A 214 -12.24 18.28 11.25
N ASP A 215 -11.63 19.42 10.89
CA ASP A 215 -12.14 20.34 9.87
C ASP A 215 -11.75 19.93 8.46
N GLY A 216 -10.71 19.10 8.33
CA GLY A 216 -10.17 18.67 7.05
C GLY A 216 -9.19 17.53 7.19
N GLN A 217 -8.67 17.13 6.05
CA GLN A 217 -7.68 16.05 5.91
C GLN A 217 -6.79 16.30 4.68
N GLU A 218 -5.86 15.41 4.41
CA GLU A 218 -5.02 15.43 3.23
C GLU A 218 -4.88 14.00 2.67
N ASN A 219 -5.10 13.85 1.37
CA ASN A 219 -5.02 12.56 0.67
C ASN A 219 -4.90 12.77 -0.86
N PRO A 220 -4.49 11.73 -1.60
CA PRO A 220 -4.61 11.71 -3.05
C PRO A 220 -6.07 11.72 -3.52
N ILE A 221 -6.30 12.18 -4.74
CA ILE A 221 -7.63 12.25 -5.38
C ILE A 221 -8.33 10.88 -5.38
N SER A 222 -7.61 9.81 -5.66
CA SER A 222 -8.10 8.43 -5.65
C SER A 222 -8.73 8.06 -4.29
N LEU A 223 -8.06 8.37 -3.19
CA LEU A 223 -8.55 8.07 -1.84
C LEU A 223 -9.69 9.00 -1.40
N ILE A 224 -9.69 10.26 -1.88
CA ILE A 224 -10.84 11.16 -1.67
C ILE A 224 -12.10 10.56 -2.32
N ILE A 225 -11.95 9.92 -3.47
CA ILE A 225 -13.07 9.26 -4.16
C ILE A 225 -13.44 7.95 -3.50
N SER A 226 -12.49 7.03 -3.32
CA SER A 226 -12.75 5.69 -2.77
C SER A 226 -13.30 5.73 -1.36
N GLY A 227 -12.81 6.67 -0.53
CA GLY A 227 -13.32 6.94 0.81
C GLY A 227 -14.58 7.80 0.86
N LYS A 228 -15.09 8.26 -0.31
CA LYS A 228 -16.25 9.17 -0.44
C LYS A 228 -16.11 10.43 0.40
N LEU A 229 -14.89 10.90 0.59
CA LEU A 229 -14.62 12.06 1.46
C LEU A 229 -15.26 13.35 0.91
N TYR A 230 -15.57 13.40 -0.38
CA TYR A 230 -16.30 14.50 -1.03
C TYR A 230 -17.73 14.68 -0.48
N GLU A 231 -18.32 13.69 0.18
CA GLU A 231 -19.63 13.82 0.82
C GLU A 231 -19.56 14.69 2.09
N VAL A 232 -18.37 14.78 2.69
CA VAL A 232 -18.12 15.47 3.98
C VAL A 232 -17.03 16.54 3.89
N GLN A 233 -16.50 16.81 2.67
CA GLN A 233 -15.47 17.82 2.39
C GLN A 233 -15.88 18.62 1.16
N LYS A 234 -15.95 19.94 1.28
CA LYS A 234 -16.44 20.85 0.21
C LYS A 234 -15.34 21.40 -0.68
N TYR A 235 -14.14 21.55 -0.14
CA TYR A 235 -13.03 22.25 -0.76
C TYR A 235 -11.83 21.34 -0.89
N ILE A 236 -11.20 21.36 -2.06
CA ILE A 236 -9.94 20.64 -2.33
C ILE A 236 -8.93 21.63 -2.91
N THR A 237 -7.72 21.63 -2.37
CA THR A 237 -6.60 22.36 -2.92
C THR A 237 -5.60 21.37 -3.50
N LEU A 238 -5.37 21.45 -4.81
CA LEU A 238 -4.42 20.56 -5.53
C LEU A 238 -2.99 21.05 -5.35
N ASP A 239 -2.51 21.03 -4.12
CA ASP A 239 -1.18 21.52 -3.76
C ASP A 239 -0.09 20.44 -3.84
N GLY A 240 -0.44 19.15 -3.91
CA GLY A 240 0.50 18.07 -4.11
C GLY A 240 1.66 18.04 -3.12
N HIS A 241 1.42 18.43 -1.88
CA HIS A 241 2.45 18.69 -0.87
C HIS A 241 3.31 17.49 -0.51
N LEU A 242 2.84 16.28 -0.76
CA LEU A 242 3.58 15.05 -0.48
C LEU A 242 3.25 13.99 -1.54
N TYR A 243 4.27 13.32 -2.07
CA TYR A 243 4.11 12.09 -2.81
C TYR A 243 4.19 10.92 -1.82
N SER A 244 3.08 10.26 -1.60
CA SER A 244 2.93 9.16 -0.65
C SER A 244 2.97 7.82 -1.38
N ILE A 245 3.49 6.80 -0.71
CA ILE A 245 3.67 5.46 -1.26
C ILE A 245 2.96 4.43 -0.39
N ASP A 246 2.60 3.32 -1.02
CA ASP A 246 2.13 2.11 -0.36
C ASP A 246 3.14 0.98 -0.54
N PHE A 247 3.05 -0.02 0.30
CA PHE A 247 3.90 -1.18 0.27
C PHE A 247 3.09 -2.46 0.30
N ILE A 248 3.51 -3.43 -0.50
CA ILE A 248 3.09 -4.81 -0.34
C ILE A 248 4.14 -5.51 0.53
N PHE A 249 3.78 -5.78 1.78
CA PHE A 249 4.64 -6.42 2.76
C PHE A 249 4.24 -7.87 3.01
N MET A 250 5.24 -8.69 3.34
CA MET A 250 5.08 -10.08 3.77
C MET A 250 5.97 -10.37 4.98
N ASN A 251 5.54 -11.28 5.84
CA ASN A 251 6.38 -11.80 6.92
C ASN A 251 7.60 -12.52 6.33
N ASP A 252 8.81 -12.10 6.73
CA ASP A 252 10.06 -12.62 6.13
C ASP A 252 10.31 -14.09 6.49
N ALA A 253 9.94 -14.54 7.69
CA ALA A 253 10.06 -15.94 8.08
C ALA A 253 9.13 -16.83 7.26
N PHE A 254 7.86 -16.45 7.11
CA PHE A 254 6.91 -17.14 6.25
C PHE A 254 7.40 -17.25 4.80
N PHE A 255 7.90 -16.13 4.22
CA PHE A 255 8.46 -16.14 2.87
C PHE A 255 9.60 -17.14 2.73
N ASN A 256 10.51 -17.18 3.70
CA ASN A 256 11.69 -18.06 3.66
C ASN A 256 11.32 -19.55 3.85
N GLU A 257 10.18 -19.87 4.44
CA GLU A 257 9.65 -21.25 4.56
C GLU A 257 9.02 -21.77 3.25
N LEU A 258 8.66 -20.87 2.32
CA LEU A 258 8.12 -21.29 1.02
C LEU A 258 9.17 -22.06 0.20
N PRO A 259 8.78 -23.09 -0.56
CA PRO A 259 9.63 -23.68 -1.60
C PRO A 259 10.15 -22.62 -2.58
N SER A 260 11.36 -22.79 -3.08
CA SER A 260 12.03 -21.78 -3.92
C SER A 260 11.27 -21.38 -5.19
N ASP A 261 10.54 -22.32 -5.80
CA ASP A 261 9.67 -22.04 -6.94
C ASP A 261 8.47 -21.19 -6.56
N LEU A 262 7.91 -21.37 -5.35
CA LEU A 262 6.84 -20.56 -4.83
C LEU A 262 7.32 -19.18 -4.36
N GLN A 263 8.55 -19.07 -3.82
CA GLN A 263 9.16 -17.76 -3.53
C GLN A 263 9.26 -16.92 -4.79
N GLN A 264 9.78 -17.49 -5.88
CA GLN A 264 9.89 -16.77 -7.16
C GLN A 264 8.52 -16.38 -7.73
N LEU A 265 7.52 -17.26 -7.62
CA LEU A 265 6.15 -16.98 -8.03
C LEU A 265 5.56 -15.81 -7.23
N VAL A 266 5.72 -15.79 -5.91
CA VAL A 266 5.26 -14.71 -5.03
C VAL A 266 5.91 -13.38 -5.40
N LEU A 267 7.23 -13.34 -5.59
CA LEU A 267 7.95 -12.11 -5.98
C LEU A 267 7.44 -11.57 -7.31
N THR A 268 7.39 -12.42 -8.35
CA THR A 268 6.93 -12.01 -9.69
C THR A 268 5.46 -11.55 -9.65
N SER A 269 4.61 -12.25 -8.89
CA SER A 269 3.20 -11.89 -8.76
C SER A 269 3.02 -10.55 -8.02
N ALA A 270 3.81 -10.29 -6.98
CA ALA A 270 3.79 -9.03 -6.26
C ALA A 270 4.26 -7.86 -7.13
N GLU A 271 5.31 -8.05 -7.93
CA GLU A 271 5.80 -7.04 -8.88
C GLU A 271 4.71 -6.66 -9.89
N ILE A 272 4.06 -7.65 -10.52
CA ILE A 272 2.95 -7.40 -11.47
C ILE A 272 1.79 -6.70 -10.76
N SER A 273 1.43 -7.11 -9.55
CA SER A 273 0.38 -6.50 -8.73
C SER A 273 0.68 -5.05 -8.39
N GLY A 274 1.94 -4.74 -8.08
CA GLY A 274 2.40 -3.37 -7.84
C GLY A 274 2.26 -2.47 -9.07
N ILE A 275 2.54 -3.00 -10.26
CA ILE A 275 2.33 -2.27 -11.53
C ILE A 275 0.84 -1.99 -11.74
N VAL A 276 -0.03 -2.98 -11.46
CA VAL A 276 -1.49 -2.80 -11.55
C VAL A 276 -1.96 -1.74 -10.55
N HIS A 277 -1.48 -1.78 -9.32
CA HIS A 277 -1.79 -0.78 -8.29
C HIS A 277 -1.46 0.63 -8.77
N ARG A 278 -0.21 0.88 -9.23
CA ARG A 278 0.21 2.17 -9.78
C ARG A 278 -0.66 2.61 -10.96
N GLY A 279 -1.01 1.68 -11.86
CA GLY A 279 -1.90 1.95 -12.99
C GLY A 279 -3.30 2.39 -12.56
N LEU A 280 -3.89 1.73 -11.59
CA LEU A 280 -5.20 2.08 -11.01
C LEU A 280 -5.14 3.45 -10.30
N GLN A 281 -4.08 3.72 -9.57
CA GLN A 281 -3.87 4.98 -8.86
C GLN A 281 -3.77 6.16 -9.84
N GLN A 282 -2.97 6.03 -10.90
CA GLN A 282 -2.86 7.04 -11.95
C GLN A 282 -4.18 7.22 -12.71
N TYR A 283 -4.88 6.14 -13.02
CA TYR A 283 -6.20 6.19 -13.65
C TYR A 283 -7.20 6.96 -12.77
N SER A 284 -7.32 6.59 -11.51
CA SER A 284 -8.24 7.24 -10.55
C SER A 284 -7.90 8.71 -10.36
N SER A 285 -6.62 9.07 -10.31
CA SER A 285 -6.18 10.46 -10.25
C SER A 285 -6.57 11.26 -11.50
N ALA A 286 -6.44 10.66 -12.68
CA ALA A 286 -6.74 11.31 -13.95
C ALA A 286 -8.25 11.59 -14.15
N VAL A 287 -9.13 10.65 -13.77
CA VAL A 287 -10.58 10.78 -13.94
C VAL A 287 -11.26 11.44 -12.73
N GLY A 288 -10.63 11.40 -11.57
CA GLY A 288 -11.24 11.76 -10.30
C GLY A 288 -11.58 13.23 -10.15
N ILE A 289 -10.80 14.13 -10.74
CA ILE A 289 -11.09 15.58 -10.70
C ILE A 289 -12.45 15.89 -11.34
N GLU A 290 -12.73 15.29 -12.51
CA GLU A 290 -14.01 15.47 -13.17
C GLU A 290 -15.17 14.91 -12.34
N GLU A 291 -14.96 13.77 -11.69
CA GLU A 291 -15.95 13.16 -10.81
C GLU A 291 -16.24 14.05 -9.58
N LEU A 292 -15.21 14.57 -8.93
CA LEU A 292 -15.36 15.47 -7.78
C LEU A 292 -16.10 16.77 -8.13
N LEU A 293 -15.82 17.33 -9.31
CA LEU A 293 -16.56 18.51 -9.81
C LEU A 293 -18.04 18.18 -10.05
N LYS A 294 -18.39 17.00 -10.56
CA LYS A 294 -19.79 16.54 -10.71
C LYS A 294 -20.49 16.38 -9.36
N GLN A 295 -19.75 16.02 -8.32
CA GLN A 295 -20.25 15.93 -6.94
C GLN A 295 -20.39 17.31 -6.25
N GLY A 296 -20.03 18.40 -6.93
CA GLY A 296 -20.17 19.76 -6.41
C GLY A 296 -19.03 20.24 -5.51
N VAL A 297 -17.89 19.54 -5.52
CA VAL A 297 -16.70 19.96 -4.78
C VAL A 297 -16.05 21.15 -5.46
N GLU A 298 -15.67 22.17 -4.70
CA GLU A 298 -14.89 23.30 -5.17
C GLU A 298 -13.39 22.94 -5.17
N ILE A 299 -12.77 22.93 -6.36
CA ILE A 299 -11.37 22.56 -6.53
C ILE A 299 -10.54 23.80 -6.86
N TYR A 300 -9.46 24.01 -6.12
CA TYR A 300 -8.49 25.07 -6.34
C TYR A 300 -7.15 24.50 -6.80
N VAL A 301 -6.62 25.09 -7.86
CA VAL A 301 -5.28 24.79 -8.38
C VAL A 301 -4.38 25.96 -8.04
N PRO A 302 -3.43 25.80 -7.09
CA PRO A 302 -2.50 26.87 -6.74
C PRO A 302 -1.60 27.28 -7.91
N THR A 303 -1.24 28.56 -7.96
CA THR A 303 -0.18 29.03 -8.87
C THR A 303 1.20 28.51 -8.43
N PRO A 304 2.23 28.56 -9.31
CA PRO A 304 3.58 28.18 -8.91
C PRO A 304 4.11 28.99 -7.70
N GLU A 305 3.76 30.27 -7.60
CA GLU A 305 4.15 31.13 -6.48
C GLU A 305 3.46 30.72 -5.17
N GLU A 306 2.19 30.34 -5.25
CA GLU A 306 1.44 29.83 -4.09
C GLU A 306 1.98 28.47 -3.64
N LEU A 307 2.30 27.54 -4.57
CA LEU A 307 2.96 26.29 -4.27
C LEU A 307 4.31 26.50 -3.61
N GLN A 308 5.09 27.49 -4.09
CA GLN A 308 6.37 27.82 -3.48
C GLN A 308 6.19 28.31 -2.03
N ALA A 309 5.14 29.10 -1.75
CA ALA A 309 4.85 29.52 -0.39
C ALA A 309 4.53 28.35 0.56
N PHE A 310 3.79 27.33 0.11
CA PHE A 310 3.56 26.10 0.88
C PHE A 310 4.86 25.32 1.09
N ARG A 311 5.68 25.17 0.05
CA ARG A 311 7.00 24.53 0.13
C ARG A 311 7.89 25.22 1.17
N ASP A 312 8.00 26.53 1.10
CA ASP A 312 8.85 27.34 2.00
C ASP A 312 8.38 27.27 3.46
N ALA A 313 7.06 27.18 3.66
CA ALA A 313 6.47 27.06 5.00
C ALA A 313 6.69 25.67 5.62
N THR A 314 6.84 24.62 4.83
CA THR A 314 6.82 23.21 5.31
C THR A 314 8.17 22.52 5.18
N GLN A 315 8.74 22.46 3.98
CA GLN A 315 9.87 21.59 3.66
C GLN A 315 11.09 21.84 4.55
N PRO A 316 11.57 23.08 4.78
CA PRO A 316 12.76 23.30 5.61
C PRO A 316 12.56 22.82 7.05
N ARG A 317 11.39 23.10 7.64
CA ARG A 317 11.09 22.73 9.01
C ARG A 317 10.96 21.22 9.18
N VAL A 318 10.25 20.56 8.27
CA VAL A 318 10.04 19.10 8.32
C VAL A 318 11.37 18.39 8.07
N LEU A 319 12.18 18.85 7.11
CA LEU A 319 13.51 18.28 6.85
C LEU A 319 14.43 18.39 8.07
N GLU A 320 14.48 19.53 8.75
CA GLU A 320 15.29 19.69 9.97
C GLU A 320 14.80 18.75 11.08
N TRP A 321 13.49 18.56 11.20
CA TRP A 321 12.95 17.59 12.15
C TRP A 321 13.30 16.15 11.76
N ILE A 322 13.14 15.77 10.48
CA ILE A 322 13.49 14.43 9.97
C ILE A 322 14.97 14.11 10.23
N LYS A 323 15.90 15.07 10.07
CA LYS A 323 17.32 14.91 10.38
C LYS A 323 17.59 14.48 11.83
N THR A 324 16.66 14.74 12.74
CA THR A 324 16.76 14.30 14.14
C THR A 324 16.21 12.90 14.37
N GLN A 325 15.47 12.33 13.40
CA GLN A 325 14.76 11.04 13.51
C GLN A 325 15.40 9.92 12.72
N VAL A 326 16.02 10.24 11.58
CA VAL A 326 16.56 9.27 10.63
C VAL A 326 18.08 9.35 10.56
N SER A 327 18.70 8.26 10.13
CA SER A 327 20.13 8.24 9.86
C SER A 327 20.48 9.20 8.71
N PRO A 328 21.47 10.11 8.87
CA PRO A 328 21.84 11.07 7.84
C PRO A 328 22.16 10.46 6.48
N LYS A 329 22.71 9.24 6.47
CA LYS A 329 23.02 8.49 5.24
C LYS A 329 21.84 8.38 4.28
N TRP A 330 20.62 8.23 4.81
CA TRP A 330 19.43 8.04 3.97
C TRP A 330 18.98 9.33 3.31
N ILE A 331 19.14 10.46 3.98
CA ILE A 331 18.80 11.78 3.43
C ILE A 331 19.74 12.12 2.28
N ASP A 332 21.05 11.98 2.48
CA ASP A 332 22.07 12.28 1.47
C ASP A 332 21.89 11.35 0.26
N TYR A 333 21.71 10.05 0.50
CA TYR A 333 21.50 9.05 -0.56
C TYR A 333 20.24 9.34 -1.38
N LEU A 334 19.13 9.66 -0.72
CA LEU A 334 17.87 9.99 -1.40
C LEU A 334 18.04 11.21 -2.33
N PHE A 335 18.65 12.28 -1.85
CA PHE A 335 18.87 13.47 -2.67
C PHE A 335 19.84 13.20 -3.84
N GLU A 336 20.87 12.39 -3.65
CA GLU A 336 21.75 11.95 -4.74
C GLU A 336 21.00 11.19 -5.84
N GLU A 337 20.11 10.26 -5.46
CA GLU A 337 19.33 9.49 -6.43
C GLU A 337 18.27 10.35 -7.14
N ILE A 338 17.65 11.31 -6.45
CA ILE A 338 16.74 12.28 -7.08
C ILE A 338 17.48 13.10 -8.13
N GLU A 339 18.68 13.60 -7.84
CA GLU A 339 19.47 14.38 -8.83
C GLU A 339 19.83 13.58 -10.08
N LYS A 340 20.04 12.24 -9.96
CA LYS A 340 20.36 11.37 -11.12
C LYS A 340 19.18 11.17 -12.08
N VAL A 341 17.95 11.43 -11.63
CA VAL A 341 16.72 11.13 -12.41
C VAL A 341 15.95 12.38 -12.82
N LYS A 342 16.47 13.59 -12.48
CA LYS A 342 16.01 14.87 -13.02
C LYS A 342 16.40 14.98 -14.48
#